data_719cff344a232f45d6ff8ac0230e337a
#
_entry.id   719cff344a232f45d6ff8ac0230e337a
#
_cell.length_a   1.000
_cell.length_b   1.000
_cell.length_c   1.000
_cell.angle_alpha   90.00
_cell.angle_beta   90.00
_cell.angle_gamma   90.00
#
_symmetry.space_group_name_H-M   'P 1'
#
loop_
_entity.id
_entity.type
_entity.pdbx_description
1 polymer ?
#
loop_
_entity_poly.entity_id
_entity_poly.type
_entity_poly.pdbx_seq_one_letter_code
_entity_poly.pdbx_strand_id
1 'polypeptide(L)'
;MTEYKVSYAPPKGKPLGTNFAFKIGTKVMIPLMNLVGKKVWRGGEKLPKTGKIIVASNHISYLDVLFLTHFLFRNGRAPRYIGKEGVFKVPVIGKIILAAGMVPVARESKDASKALDHAVKLLEGGHCVGVYPEGTLTRDPGGWPMVAKTGLARLAIATHTPIVPIAQWGSQIVMPTYEKKLKVFPRTPIQILVGDPLDLSPWYGKENDPDALREATAFVMRELTNLLEQLRGEKRPVEIFDPHNSPLPRTGNFKKAKKK
;
A
#
# COMPACT_ATOMS: atom_id res chain seq x y z
N MET A 1 -13.21 -21.17 -9.49
CA MET A 1 -12.25 -20.21 -8.87
C MET A 1 -11.07 -20.99 -8.34
N THR A 2 -9.85 -20.58 -8.62
CA THR A 2 -8.66 -21.21 -8.03
C THR A 2 -8.63 -20.85 -6.55
N GLU A 3 -8.78 -21.82 -5.66
CA GLU A 3 -8.68 -21.62 -4.22
C GLU A 3 -7.20 -21.45 -3.85
N TYR A 4 -6.84 -20.27 -3.41
CA TYR A 4 -5.46 -19.96 -3.00
C TYR A 4 -5.27 -20.28 -1.53
N LYS A 5 -4.29 -21.11 -1.20
CA LYS A 5 -3.96 -21.48 0.16
C LYS A 5 -3.19 -20.33 0.85
N VAL A 6 -3.89 -19.51 1.63
CA VAL A 6 -3.32 -18.39 2.40
C VAL A 6 -3.09 -18.81 3.83
N SER A 7 -1.94 -18.49 4.41
CA SER A 7 -1.62 -18.76 5.82
C SER A 7 -1.86 -17.50 6.67
N TYR A 8 -2.64 -17.65 7.73
CA TYR A 8 -2.93 -16.62 8.73
C TYR A 8 -2.22 -16.89 10.06
N ALA A 9 -1.36 -17.89 10.12
CA ALA A 9 -0.61 -18.23 11.34
C ALA A 9 0.22 -17.00 11.79
N PRO A 10 0.43 -16.82 13.12
CA PRO A 10 1.19 -15.71 13.67
C PRO A 10 2.54 -15.52 12.99
N PRO A 11 2.95 -14.26 12.76
CA PRO A 11 4.16 -13.94 12.01
C PRO A 11 5.40 -14.41 12.79
N LYS A 12 6.30 -15.06 12.08
CA LYS A 12 7.60 -15.53 12.59
C LYS A 12 8.73 -14.95 11.75
N GLY A 13 9.95 -15.23 12.14
CA GLY A 13 11.15 -14.86 11.39
C GLY A 13 11.70 -13.47 11.74
N LYS A 14 12.84 -13.18 11.14
CA LYS A 14 13.53 -11.86 11.23
C LYS A 14 13.89 -11.42 9.82
N PRO A 15 13.33 -10.29 9.34
CA PRO A 15 12.25 -9.44 9.93
C PRO A 15 10.95 -10.18 10.25
N LEU A 16 10.16 -9.65 11.20
CA LEU A 16 8.93 -10.28 11.65
C LEU A 16 7.92 -10.42 10.49
N GLY A 17 7.40 -11.63 10.30
CA GLY A 17 6.50 -11.99 9.21
C GLY A 17 7.20 -12.60 7.99
N THR A 18 8.55 -12.75 7.99
CA THR A 18 9.25 -13.41 6.88
C THR A 18 9.14 -14.93 6.95
N ASN A 19 8.94 -15.51 5.78
CA ASN A 19 9.15 -16.93 5.53
C ASN A 19 10.25 -17.12 4.48
N PHE A 20 10.53 -18.36 4.11
CA PHE A 20 11.58 -18.69 3.14
C PHE A 20 11.34 -18.00 1.76
N ALA A 21 10.12 -18.08 1.22
CA ALA A 21 9.78 -17.47 -0.06
C ALA A 21 9.91 -15.93 -0.02
N PHE A 22 9.49 -15.29 1.09
CA PHE A 22 9.66 -13.85 1.27
C PHE A 22 11.14 -13.46 1.27
N LYS A 23 11.99 -14.23 1.96
CA LYS A 23 13.44 -14.00 2.00
C LYS A 23 14.10 -14.16 0.62
N ILE A 24 13.71 -15.17 -0.16
CA ILE A 24 14.19 -15.33 -1.54
C ILE A 24 13.75 -14.14 -2.40
N GLY A 25 12.46 -13.78 -2.35
CA GLY A 25 11.92 -12.64 -3.11
C GLY A 25 12.66 -11.34 -2.79
N THR A 26 12.90 -11.06 -1.51
CA THR A 26 13.61 -9.84 -1.09
C THR A 26 15.11 -9.89 -1.42
N LYS A 27 15.74 -11.06 -1.42
CA LYS A 27 17.15 -11.22 -1.82
C LYS A 27 17.38 -10.84 -3.28
N VAL A 28 16.40 -11.04 -4.14
CA VAL A 28 16.42 -10.60 -5.55
C VAL A 28 15.95 -9.15 -5.70
N MET A 29 14.83 -8.81 -5.08
CA MET A 29 14.19 -7.50 -5.22
C MET A 29 15.06 -6.36 -4.68
N ILE A 30 15.68 -6.52 -3.51
CA ILE A 30 16.43 -5.44 -2.85
C ILE A 30 17.63 -4.95 -3.69
N PRO A 31 18.49 -5.80 -4.26
CA PRO A 31 19.54 -5.35 -5.17
C PRO A 31 19.03 -4.58 -6.38
N LEU A 32 17.93 -5.05 -7.00
CA LEU A 32 17.30 -4.37 -8.13
C LEU A 32 16.77 -2.98 -7.74
N MET A 33 16.11 -2.86 -6.57
CA MET A 33 15.65 -1.56 -6.08
C MET A 33 16.83 -0.62 -5.73
N ASN A 34 17.93 -1.14 -5.23
CA ASN A 34 19.14 -0.36 -4.97
C ASN A 34 19.84 0.08 -6.28
N LEU A 35 19.69 -0.67 -7.36
CA LEU A 35 20.26 -0.30 -8.67
C LEU A 35 19.58 0.96 -9.22
N VAL A 36 18.26 1.07 -9.08
CA VAL A 36 17.47 2.18 -9.67
C VAL A 36 17.22 3.33 -8.70
N GLY A 37 17.25 3.08 -7.39
CA GLY A 37 16.89 4.06 -6.34
C GLY A 37 18.00 4.33 -5.34
N LYS A 38 18.11 5.61 -4.92
CA LYS A 38 18.88 6.04 -3.74
C LYS A 38 17.91 6.16 -2.57
N LYS A 39 18.25 5.54 -1.44
CA LYS A 39 17.40 5.58 -0.23
C LYS A 39 17.48 6.94 0.46
N VAL A 40 16.33 7.60 0.62
CA VAL A 40 16.17 8.83 1.41
C VAL A 40 15.00 8.58 2.35
N TRP A 41 15.24 7.81 3.41
CA TRP A 41 14.23 7.27 4.30
C TRP A 41 14.30 7.88 5.69
N ARG A 42 13.16 8.25 6.26
CA ARG A 42 13.03 8.88 7.58
C ARG A 42 11.85 8.29 8.35
N GLY A 43 11.97 8.25 9.69
CA GLY A 43 10.88 7.83 10.59
C GLY A 43 10.72 6.31 10.75
N GLY A 44 11.69 5.49 10.33
CA GLY A 44 11.61 4.03 10.47
C GLY A 44 11.52 3.55 11.92
N GLU A 45 11.98 4.36 12.88
CA GLU A 45 11.87 4.13 14.33
C GLU A 45 10.42 4.19 14.83
N LYS A 46 9.53 4.91 14.16
CA LYS A 46 8.10 5.02 14.47
C LYS A 46 7.30 3.74 14.16
N LEU A 47 7.88 2.81 13.40
CA LEU A 47 7.21 1.55 13.08
C LEU A 47 7.15 0.64 14.31
N PRO A 48 5.95 0.19 14.74
CA PRO A 48 5.81 -0.84 15.77
C PRO A 48 6.56 -2.11 15.37
N LYS A 49 7.48 -2.56 16.21
CA LYS A 49 8.34 -3.71 15.91
C LYS A 49 7.59 -5.05 16.02
N THR A 50 6.53 -5.07 16.80
CA THR A 50 5.69 -6.28 17.05
C THR A 50 4.21 -5.93 16.93
N GLY A 51 3.34 -6.93 17.01
CA GLY A 51 1.89 -6.76 16.95
C GLY A 51 1.35 -6.46 15.55
N LYS A 52 0.04 -6.38 15.47
CA LYS A 52 -0.68 -6.05 14.24
C LYS A 52 -0.55 -4.56 13.92
N ILE A 53 -0.34 -4.25 12.66
CA ILE A 53 -0.34 -2.86 12.15
C ILE A 53 -0.89 -2.83 10.72
N ILE A 54 -1.54 -1.73 10.38
CA ILE A 54 -1.85 -1.38 9.00
C ILE A 54 -0.88 -0.28 8.56
N VAL A 55 -0.21 -0.49 7.46
CA VAL A 55 0.60 0.54 6.80
C VAL A 55 -0.22 1.12 5.66
N ALA A 56 -0.54 2.42 5.73
CA ALA A 56 -1.24 3.14 4.68
C ALA A 56 -0.26 4.01 3.88
N SER A 57 -0.25 3.89 2.56
CA SER A 57 0.66 4.67 1.72
C SER A 57 -0.04 5.21 0.47
N ASN A 58 0.45 6.34 -0.05
CA ASN A 58 0.06 6.88 -1.36
C ASN A 58 0.58 6.00 -2.50
N HIS A 59 -0.09 6.03 -3.64
CA HIS A 59 0.20 5.12 -4.76
C HIS A 59 0.38 5.86 -6.08
N ILE A 60 1.64 6.10 -6.48
CA ILE A 60 2.01 6.89 -7.66
C ILE A 60 2.72 6.09 -8.76
N SER A 61 3.24 4.90 -8.43
CA SER A 61 3.96 4.03 -9.37
C SER A 61 3.72 2.55 -9.06
N TYR A 62 3.81 1.71 -10.06
CA TYR A 62 3.81 0.24 -9.85
C TYR A 62 4.99 -0.25 -9.01
N LEU A 63 6.05 0.55 -8.87
CA LEU A 63 7.21 0.23 -8.04
C LEU A 63 7.04 0.53 -6.55
N ASP A 64 5.98 1.27 -6.18
CA ASP A 64 5.75 1.68 -4.79
C ASP A 64 5.74 0.50 -3.83
N VAL A 65 5.06 -0.58 -4.20
CA VAL A 65 4.97 -1.80 -3.39
C VAL A 65 6.36 -2.40 -3.11
N LEU A 66 7.25 -2.35 -4.10
CA LEU A 66 8.60 -2.90 -3.98
C LEU A 66 9.49 -2.02 -3.09
N PHE A 67 9.44 -0.70 -3.26
CA PHE A 67 10.19 0.23 -2.42
C PHE A 67 9.67 0.24 -0.99
N LEU A 68 8.35 0.23 -0.78
CA LEU A 68 7.74 0.15 0.54
C LEU A 68 8.08 -1.19 1.22
N THR A 69 8.03 -2.32 0.49
CA THR A 69 8.45 -3.62 1.01
C THR A 69 9.91 -3.61 1.42
N HIS A 70 10.79 -3.00 0.59
CA HIS A 70 12.22 -2.86 0.92
C HIS A 70 12.43 -2.05 2.19
N PHE A 71 11.73 -0.92 2.33
CA PHE A 71 11.77 -0.08 3.52
C PHE A 71 11.31 -0.83 4.76
N LEU A 72 10.12 -1.44 4.71
CA LEU A 72 9.54 -2.18 5.84
C LEU A 72 10.42 -3.37 6.25
N PHE A 73 10.95 -4.11 5.28
CA PHE A 73 11.85 -5.23 5.52
C PHE A 73 13.12 -4.78 6.28
N ARG A 74 13.71 -3.65 5.88
CA ARG A 74 14.90 -3.08 6.56
C ARG A 74 14.58 -2.57 7.97
N ASN A 75 13.32 -2.22 8.22
CA ASN A 75 12.84 -1.76 9.53
C ASN A 75 12.19 -2.87 10.38
N GLY A 76 12.41 -4.15 10.02
CA GLY A 76 12.04 -5.28 10.85
C GLY A 76 10.64 -5.85 10.60
N ARG A 77 9.92 -5.41 9.56
CA ARG A 77 8.57 -5.88 9.24
C ARG A 77 8.48 -6.41 7.81
N ALA A 78 7.81 -7.55 7.66
CA ALA A 78 7.45 -8.09 6.35
C ALA A 78 5.96 -7.86 6.09
N PRO A 79 5.61 -6.95 5.16
CA PRO A 79 4.21 -6.64 4.91
C PRO A 79 3.49 -7.77 4.18
N ARG A 80 2.17 -7.86 4.38
CA ARG A 80 1.24 -8.61 3.56
C ARG A 80 0.41 -7.64 2.76
N TYR A 81 0.36 -7.81 1.45
CA TYR A 81 -0.47 -6.99 0.57
C TYR A 81 -1.61 -7.82 0.02
N ILE A 82 -2.76 -7.16 -0.15
CA ILE A 82 -3.89 -7.70 -0.88
C ILE A 82 -3.77 -7.16 -2.30
N GLY A 83 -3.46 -8.04 -3.24
CA GLY A 83 -3.14 -7.68 -4.61
C GLY A 83 -4.16 -8.17 -5.63
N LYS A 84 -4.24 -7.47 -6.78
CA LYS A 84 -5.07 -7.90 -7.91
C LYS A 84 -4.67 -9.31 -8.36
N GLU A 85 -5.63 -10.21 -8.51
CA GLU A 85 -5.42 -11.61 -8.92
C GLU A 85 -4.49 -11.77 -10.14
N GLY A 86 -4.58 -10.86 -11.12
CA GLY A 86 -3.73 -10.90 -12.31
C GLY A 86 -2.21 -10.86 -12.05
N VAL A 87 -1.77 -10.32 -10.91
CA VAL A 87 -0.34 -10.31 -10.53
C VAL A 87 0.11 -11.71 -10.12
N PHE A 88 -0.78 -12.48 -9.51
CA PHE A 88 -0.51 -13.85 -9.07
C PHE A 88 -0.51 -14.87 -10.23
N LYS A 89 -1.05 -14.48 -11.39
CA LYS A 89 -1.02 -15.29 -12.62
C LYS A 89 0.29 -15.17 -13.41
N VAL A 90 1.18 -14.21 -13.02
CA VAL A 90 2.49 -14.08 -13.65
C VAL A 90 3.37 -15.28 -13.27
N PRO A 91 3.90 -16.03 -14.26
CA PRO A 91 4.75 -17.19 -13.99
C PRO A 91 5.90 -16.86 -13.05
N VAL A 92 6.28 -17.79 -12.17
CA VAL A 92 7.33 -17.68 -11.16
C VAL A 92 7.02 -16.60 -10.12
N ILE A 93 6.84 -15.31 -10.52
CA ILE A 93 6.56 -14.19 -9.62
C ILE A 93 5.29 -14.45 -8.82
N GLY A 94 4.20 -14.86 -9.48
CA GLY A 94 2.94 -15.17 -8.81
C GLY A 94 3.07 -16.23 -7.73
N LYS A 95 3.83 -17.30 -8.02
CA LYS A 95 4.11 -18.37 -7.04
C LYS A 95 4.93 -17.84 -5.84
N ILE A 96 5.95 -17.00 -6.08
CA ILE A 96 6.79 -16.44 -5.01
C ILE A 96 5.96 -15.51 -4.11
N ILE A 97 5.19 -14.59 -4.66
CA ILE A 97 4.40 -13.64 -3.86
C ILE A 97 3.28 -14.34 -3.09
N LEU A 98 2.66 -15.37 -3.67
CA LEU A 98 1.68 -16.19 -2.98
C LEU A 98 2.33 -16.97 -1.82
N ALA A 99 3.44 -17.64 -2.08
CA ALA A 99 4.19 -18.35 -1.04
C ALA A 99 4.76 -17.39 0.02
N ALA A 100 5.05 -16.14 -0.34
CA ALA A 100 5.43 -15.07 0.61
C ALA A 100 4.24 -14.60 1.47
N GLY A 101 3.01 -15.10 1.23
CA GLY A 101 1.81 -14.80 2.02
C GLY A 101 1.04 -13.56 1.59
N MET A 102 1.23 -13.10 0.35
CA MET A 102 0.37 -12.09 -0.26
C MET A 102 -0.98 -12.70 -0.62
N VAL A 103 -2.05 -11.91 -0.61
CA VAL A 103 -3.42 -12.38 -0.81
C VAL A 103 -3.95 -11.92 -2.16
N PRO A 104 -4.31 -12.84 -3.06
CA PRO A 104 -4.95 -12.50 -4.33
C PRO A 104 -6.42 -12.14 -4.11
N VAL A 105 -6.87 -11.06 -4.77
CA VAL A 105 -8.27 -10.65 -4.78
C VAL A 105 -8.69 -10.26 -6.18
N ALA A 106 -9.83 -10.82 -6.63
CA ALA A 106 -10.54 -10.33 -7.78
C ALA A 106 -11.29 -9.03 -7.40
N ARG A 107 -11.08 -7.96 -8.18
CA ARG A 107 -11.58 -6.61 -7.82
C ARG A 107 -13.02 -6.33 -8.23
N GLU A 108 -13.75 -7.32 -8.73
CA GLU A 108 -15.13 -7.14 -9.18
C GLU A 108 -16.12 -7.39 -8.04
N SER A 109 -16.97 -6.45 -7.82
CA SER A 109 -18.02 -6.16 -6.81
C SER A 109 -18.29 -7.12 -5.62
N LYS A 110 -18.29 -8.43 -5.78
CA LYS A 110 -18.50 -9.41 -4.70
C LYS A 110 -17.22 -9.82 -3.95
N ASP A 111 -16.06 -9.45 -4.44
CA ASP A 111 -14.77 -9.88 -3.86
C ASP A 111 -14.11 -8.82 -2.98
N ALA A 112 -14.69 -7.62 -2.92
CA ALA A 112 -14.19 -6.58 -2.00
C ALA A 112 -14.41 -6.99 -0.52
N SER A 113 -15.51 -7.67 -0.20
CA SER A 113 -15.76 -8.23 1.13
C SER A 113 -14.75 -9.32 1.48
N LYS A 114 -14.47 -10.23 0.54
CA LYS A 114 -13.48 -11.29 0.76
C LYS A 114 -12.07 -10.72 1.00
N ALA A 115 -11.71 -9.63 0.30
CA ALA A 115 -10.46 -8.92 0.56
C ALA A 115 -10.38 -8.41 2.00
N LEU A 116 -11.49 -7.84 2.48
CA LEU A 116 -11.59 -7.36 3.86
C LEU A 116 -11.47 -8.51 4.85
N ASP A 117 -12.18 -9.62 4.63
CA ASP A 117 -12.12 -10.83 5.48
C ASP A 117 -10.70 -11.40 5.57
N HIS A 118 -9.97 -11.43 4.45
CA HIS A 118 -8.58 -11.85 4.43
C HIS A 118 -7.69 -10.88 5.23
N ALA A 119 -7.91 -9.57 5.10
CA ALA A 119 -7.16 -8.56 5.84
C ALA A 119 -7.42 -8.65 7.35
N VAL A 120 -8.69 -8.86 7.76
CA VAL A 120 -9.06 -9.08 9.17
C VAL A 120 -8.28 -10.27 9.72
N LYS A 121 -8.35 -11.43 9.07
CA LYS A 121 -7.64 -12.66 9.51
C LYS A 121 -6.12 -12.45 9.62
N LEU A 122 -5.51 -11.70 8.70
CA LEU A 122 -4.09 -11.37 8.78
C LEU A 122 -3.78 -10.50 9.99
N LEU A 123 -4.60 -9.49 10.28
CA LEU A 123 -4.42 -8.60 11.41
C LEU A 123 -4.65 -9.33 12.74
N GLU A 124 -5.68 -10.17 12.84
CA GLU A 124 -5.92 -11.03 13.99
C GLU A 124 -4.74 -11.99 14.25
N GLY A 125 -4.11 -12.47 13.17
CA GLY A 125 -2.87 -13.23 13.25
C GLY A 125 -1.65 -12.40 13.68
N GLY A 126 -1.74 -11.06 13.81
CA GLY A 126 -0.63 -10.19 14.23
C GLY A 126 0.26 -9.69 13.10
N HIS A 127 -0.19 -9.80 11.85
CA HIS A 127 0.60 -9.39 10.69
C HIS A 127 0.65 -7.85 10.47
N CYS A 128 1.64 -7.42 9.70
CA CYS A 128 1.70 -6.09 9.10
C CYS A 128 0.98 -6.16 7.74
N VAL A 129 -0.11 -5.40 7.58
CA VAL A 129 -0.89 -5.34 6.33
C VAL A 129 -0.64 -4.01 5.64
N GLY A 130 -0.13 -4.06 4.41
CA GLY A 130 0.07 -2.88 3.57
C GLY A 130 -1.16 -2.58 2.73
N VAL A 131 -1.64 -1.34 2.78
CA VAL A 131 -2.83 -0.88 2.08
C VAL A 131 -2.52 0.42 1.32
N TYR A 132 -2.98 0.48 0.09
CA TYR A 132 -3.06 1.72 -0.69
C TYR A 132 -4.52 2.18 -0.68
N PRO A 133 -4.88 3.22 0.12
CA PRO A 133 -6.28 3.57 0.37
C PRO A 133 -7.05 3.95 -0.89
N GLU A 134 -6.35 4.52 -1.86
CA GLU A 134 -6.90 4.91 -3.16
C GLU A 134 -7.38 3.70 -4.00
N GLY A 135 -6.85 2.50 -3.71
CA GLY A 135 -7.18 1.25 -4.41
C GLY A 135 -6.65 1.15 -5.85
N THR A 136 -5.99 2.18 -6.34
CA THR A 136 -5.32 2.25 -7.66
C THR A 136 -4.24 3.32 -7.61
N LEU A 137 -3.38 3.40 -8.64
CA LEU A 137 -2.47 4.55 -8.78
C LEU A 137 -3.27 5.85 -8.82
N THR A 138 -2.75 6.90 -8.20
CA THR A 138 -3.42 8.20 -8.22
C THR A 138 -3.70 8.67 -9.66
N ARG A 139 -4.79 9.38 -9.82
CA ARG A 139 -5.17 10.06 -11.07
C ARG A 139 -4.95 11.55 -11.00
N ASP A 140 -4.56 12.04 -9.84
CA ASP A 140 -4.18 13.44 -9.69
C ASP A 140 -2.97 13.76 -10.59
N PRO A 141 -3.05 14.79 -11.46
CA PRO A 141 -1.95 15.14 -12.36
C PRO A 141 -0.67 15.54 -11.64
N GLY A 142 -0.78 16.11 -10.45
CA GLY A 142 0.34 16.49 -9.59
C GLY A 142 0.91 15.35 -8.77
N GLY A 143 0.30 14.14 -8.84
CA GLY A 143 0.72 12.96 -8.09
C GLY A 143 0.34 13.00 -6.60
N TRP A 144 -0.61 13.85 -6.22
CA TRP A 144 -1.15 13.88 -4.87
C TRP A 144 -2.12 12.73 -4.62
N PRO A 145 -2.34 12.36 -3.34
CA PRO A 145 -3.36 11.38 -3.00
C PRO A 145 -4.75 11.89 -3.42
N MET A 146 -5.56 10.99 -3.95
CA MET A 146 -6.94 11.27 -4.33
C MET A 146 -7.93 10.73 -3.30
N VAL A 147 -9.21 11.02 -3.47
CA VAL A 147 -10.28 10.47 -2.63
C VAL A 147 -10.16 8.95 -2.52
N ALA A 148 -10.12 8.46 -1.30
CA ALA A 148 -9.88 7.06 -0.98
C ALA A 148 -11.18 6.28 -0.73
N LYS A 149 -11.06 4.95 -0.73
CA LYS A 149 -12.12 4.03 -0.35
C LYS A 149 -12.17 3.84 1.17
N THR A 150 -13.36 3.70 1.73
CA THR A 150 -13.58 3.54 3.17
C THR A 150 -13.13 2.18 3.75
N GLY A 151 -12.72 1.24 2.90
CA GLY A 151 -12.32 -0.09 3.32
C GLY A 151 -11.13 -0.12 4.30
N LEU A 152 -10.19 0.84 4.19
CA LEU A 152 -9.08 0.96 5.12
C LEU A 152 -9.57 1.36 6.52
N ALA A 153 -10.42 2.39 6.62
CA ALA A 153 -10.97 2.84 7.90
C ALA A 153 -11.82 1.74 8.54
N ARG A 154 -12.69 1.09 7.75
CA ARG A 154 -13.48 -0.06 8.22
C ARG A 154 -12.60 -1.16 8.80
N LEU A 155 -11.53 -1.53 8.11
CA LEU A 155 -10.59 -2.56 8.56
C LEU A 155 -9.95 -2.18 9.89
N ALA A 156 -9.44 -0.95 10.02
CA ALA A 156 -8.77 -0.47 11.22
C ALA A 156 -9.72 -0.40 12.42
N ILE A 157 -10.94 0.12 12.21
CA ILE A 157 -11.98 0.23 13.24
C ILE A 157 -12.42 -1.15 13.71
N ALA A 158 -12.80 -2.04 12.77
CA ALA A 158 -13.29 -3.39 13.10
C ALA A 158 -12.25 -4.26 13.80
N THR A 159 -10.96 -4.03 13.56
CA THR A 159 -9.88 -4.82 14.16
C THR A 159 -9.15 -4.10 15.27
N HIS A 160 -9.53 -2.87 15.62
CA HIS A 160 -8.80 -2.02 16.58
C HIS A 160 -7.28 -2.01 16.29
N THR A 161 -6.93 -1.80 15.02
CA THR A 161 -5.54 -1.85 14.56
C THR A 161 -5.04 -0.45 14.23
N PRO A 162 -3.90 0.00 14.78
CA PRO A 162 -3.34 1.30 14.45
C PRO A 162 -2.94 1.36 12.98
N ILE A 163 -3.17 2.52 12.36
CA ILE A 163 -2.70 2.83 11.01
C ILE A 163 -1.40 3.63 11.11
N VAL A 164 -0.35 3.16 10.46
CA VAL A 164 0.89 3.91 10.30
C VAL A 164 0.91 4.52 8.90
N PRO A 165 0.75 5.83 8.76
CA PRO A 165 0.80 6.50 7.47
C PRO A 165 2.24 6.61 6.99
N ILE A 166 2.49 6.28 5.72
CA ILE A 166 3.82 6.35 5.09
C ILE A 166 3.70 7.05 3.75
N ALA A 167 4.27 8.24 3.65
CA ALA A 167 4.40 8.93 2.38
C ALA A 167 5.63 8.43 1.62
N GLN A 168 5.49 8.28 0.28
CA GLN A 168 6.59 7.92 -0.60
C GLN A 168 6.58 8.76 -1.88
N TRP A 169 7.79 9.08 -2.38
CA TRP A 169 8.00 9.91 -3.57
C TRP A 169 9.26 9.47 -4.32
N GLY A 170 9.28 9.68 -5.64
CA GLY A 170 10.42 9.39 -6.51
C GLY A 170 10.27 8.11 -7.33
N SER A 171 9.43 7.16 -6.92
CA SER A 171 9.18 5.92 -7.67
C SER A 171 8.60 6.17 -9.07
N GLN A 172 7.78 7.22 -9.24
CA GLN A 172 7.20 7.66 -10.51
C GLN A 172 8.24 8.25 -11.48
N ILE A 173 9.41 8.65 -10.98
CA ILE A 173 10.52 9.09 -11.83
C ILE A 173 11.22 7.86 -12.44
N VAL A 174 11.31 6.77 -11.68
CA VAL A 174 11.86 5.49 -12.15
C VAL A 174 10.89 4.79 -13.10
N MET A 175 9.62 4.72 -12.72
CA MET A 175 8.54 4.16 -13.55
C MET A 175 7.33 5.09 -13.49
N PRO A 176 7.09 5.90 -14.54
CA PRO A 176 6.02 6.88 -14.54
C PRO A 176 4.64 6.25 -14.33
N THR A 177 3.76 7.02 -13.71
CA THR A 177 2.39 6.61 -13.40
C THR A 177 1.67 6.11 -14.64
N TYR A 178 1.14 4.90 -14.57
CA TYR A 178 0.47 4.18 -15.66
C TYR A 178 1.36 3.79 -16.85
N GLU A 179 2.69 3.91 -16.74
CA GLU A 179 3.64 3.46 -17.75
C GLU A 179 4.42 2.22 -17.28
N LYS A 180 5.05 1.52 -18.24
CA LYS A 180 5.92 0.37 -17.96
C LYS A 180 7.38 0.65 -18.34
N LYS A 181 7.67 1.89 -18.74
CA LYS A 181 9.02 2.31 -19.11
C LYS A 181 9.84 2.55 -17.85
N LEU A 182 10.98 1.90 -17.74
CA LEU A 182 11.92 2.08 -16.63
C LEU A 182 13.01 3.08 -16.99
N LYS A 183 13.26 4.04 -16.10
CA LYS A 183 14.42 4.91 -16.11
C LYS A 183 15.39 4.45 -15.03
N VAL A 184 16.46 3.78 -15.46
CA VAL A 184 17.42 3.14 -14.53
C VAL A 184 18.49 4.13 -14.08
N PHE A 185 18.96 5.01 -14.97
CA PHE A 185 20.01 6.00 -14.70
C PHE A 185 19.59 7.42 -15.12
N PRO A 186 20.05 8.44 -14.38
CA PRO A 186 20.73 8.36 -13.09
C PRO A 186 19.81 7.79 -12.00
N ARG A 187 20.41 7.19 -10.94
CA ARG A 187 19.64 6.65 -9.80
C ARG A 187 18.79 7.74 -9.14
N THR A 188 17.51 7.44 -8.98
CA THR A 188 16.53 8.39 -8.44
C THR A 188 16.49 8.35 -6.92
N PRO A 189 16.46 9.51 -6.21
CA PRO A 189 16.13 9.55 -4.79
C PRO A 189 14.72 8.99 -4.53
N ILE A 190 14.64 7.89 -3.80
CA ILE A 190 13.39 7.30 -3.34
C ILE A 190 13.19 7.74 -1.90
N GLN A 191 12.27 8.66 -1.75
CA GLN A 191 11.96 9.28 -0.47
C GLN A 191 10.83 8.52 0.21
N ILE A 192 11.00 8.24 1.50
CA ILE A 192 9.97 7.65 2.37
C ILE A 192 9.98 8.40 3.70
N LEU A 193 8.80 8.79 4.16
CA LEU A 193 8.58 9.42 5.45
C LEU A 193 7.47 8.69 6.19
N VAL A 194 7.78 8.26 7.42
CA VAL A 194 6.82 7.58 8.29
C VAL A 194 6.23 8.59 9.27
N GLY A 195 4.91 8.63 9.35
CA GLY A 195 4.17 9.38 10.36
C GLY A 195 3.99 8.59 11.66
N ASP A 196 3.45 9.24 12.67
CA ASP A 196 3.07 8.58 13.91
C ASP A 196 1.84 7.69 13.70
N PRO A 197 1.70 6.59 14.45
CA PRO A 197 0.50 5.77 14.39
C PRO A 197 -0.75 6.59 14.67
N LEU A 198 -1.75 6.47 13.80
CA LEU A 198 -3.01 7.20 13.90
C LEU A 198 -3.95 6.50 14.86
N ASP A 199 -4.55 7.27 15.77
CA ASP A 199 -5.59 6.80 16.67
C ASP A 199 -6.97 6.92 15.99
N LEU A 200 -7.64 5.79 15.81
CA LEU A 200 -8.98 5.71 15.28
C LEU A 200 -10.03 5.37 16.36
N SER A 201 -9.66 5.44 17.63
CA SER A 201 -10.56 5.14 18.75
C SER A 201 -11.87 5.95 18.77
N PRO A 202 -11.92 7.22 18.27
CA PRO A 202 -13.19 7.96 18.20
C PRO A 202 -14.26 7.32 17.30
N TRP A 203 -13.86 6.41 16.41
CA TRP A 203 -14.76 5.72 15.48
C TRP A 203 -14.97 4.23 15.83
N TYR A 204 -14.39 3.69 16.90
CA TYR A 204 -14.58 2.29 17.27
C TYR A 204 -16.05 1.98 17.53
N GLY A 205 -16.49 0.79 17.08
CA GLY A 205 -17.91 0.38 17.10
C GLY A 205 -18.78 0.96 16.00
N LYS A 206 -18.19 1.79 15.10
CA LYS A 206 -18.92 2.43 13.99
C LYS A 206 -18.48 1.89 12.62
N GLU A 207 -18.01 0.66 12.55
CA GLU A 207 -17.50 0.02 11.32
C GLU A 207 -18.56 -0.18 10.23
N ASN A 208 -19.85 0.00 10.58
CA ASN A 208 -20.98 -0.07 9.66
C ASN A 208 -21.66 1.29 9.42
N ASP A 209 -21.20 2.35 10.07
CA ASP A 209 -21.69 3.71 9.88
C ASP A 209 -20.99 4.38 8.69
N PRO A 210 -21.70 4.70 7.59
CA PRO A 210 -21.07 5.28 6.40
C PRO A 210 -20.45 6.66 6.64
N ASP A 211 -21.01 7.49 7.53
CA ASP A 211 -20.51 8.82 7.84
C ASP A 211 -19.25 8.72 8.67
N ALA A 212 -19.25 7.93 9.73
CA ALA A 212 -18.07 7.65 10.53
C ALA A 212 -16.91 7.08 9.70
N LEU A 213 -17.20 6.19 8.76
CA LEU A 213 -16.20 5.64 7.84
C LEU A 213 -15.65 6.69 6.88
N ARG A 214 -16.48 7.62 6.39
CA ARG A 214 -16.01 8.74 5.56
C ARG A 214 -15.10 9.68 6.34
N GLU A 215 -15.49 10.06 7.55
CA GLU A 215 -14.70 10.92 8.44
C GLU A 215 -13.34 10.29 8.78
N ALA A 216 -13.33 9.04 9.24
CA ALA A 216 -12.10 8.31 9.56
C ALA A 216 -11.19 8.17 8.32
N THR A 217 -11.76 7.91 7.14
CA THR A 217 -11.01 7.85 5.89
C THR A 217 -10.41 9.21 5.54
N ALA A 218 -11.19 10.29 5.65
CA ALA A 218 -10.72 11.65 5.39
C ALA A 218 -9.61 12.06 6.37
N PHE A 219 -9.70 11.68 7.65
CA PHE A 219 -8.66 11.86 8.64
C PHE A 219 -7.35 11.17 8.21
N VAL A 220 -7.39 9.88 7.87
CA VAL A 220 -6.20 9.13 7.43
C VAL A 220 -5.57 9.76 6.18
N MET A 221 -6.41 10.12 5.19
CA MET A 221 -5.92 10.71 3.94
C MET A 221 -5.32 12.10 4.14
N ARG A 222 -5.86 12.89 5.06
CA ARG A 222 -5.29 14.18 5.43
C ARG A 222 -3.91 14.02 6.03
N GLU A 223 -3.74 13.09 6.98
CA GLU A 223 -2.43 12.84 7.61
C GLU A 223 -1.40 12.31 6.60
N LEU A 224 -1.82 11.40 5.72
CA LEU A 224 -0.96 10.91 4.65
C LEU A 224 -0.55 12.03 3.66
N THR A 225 -1.48 12.93 3.33
CA THR A 225 -1.21 14.07 2.44
C THR A 225 -0.30 15.10 3.12
N ASN A 226 -0.47 15.36 4.43
CA ASN A 226 0.43 16.21 5.22
C ASN A 226 1.87 15.67 5.22
N LEU A 227 2.04 14.34 5.36
CA LEU A 227 3.36 13.72 5.26
C LEU A 227 3.96 13.86 3.86
N LEU A 228 3.15 13.73 2.82
CA LEU A 228 3.62 13.90 1.44
C LEU A 228 3.99 15.36 1.15
N GLU A 229 3.26 16.33 1.71
CA GLU A 229 3.61 17.76 1.66
C GLU A 229 5.00 18.02 2.26
N GLN A 230 5.25 17.47 3.46
CA GLN A 230 6.56 17.57 4.12
C GLN A 230 7.66 16.87 3.30
N LEU A 231 7.34 15.75 2.69
CA LEU A 231 8.31 14.96 1.92
C LEU A 231 8.72 15.67 0.63
N ARG A 232 7.77 16.29 -0.06
CA ARG A 232 7.97 16.99 -1.33
C ARG A 232 8.51 18.42 -1.13
N GLY A 233 8.27 19.05 0.02
CA GLY A 233 8.50 20.48 0.23
C GLY A 233 7.59 21.38 -0.61
N GLU A 234 6.45 20.86 -1.04
CA GLU A 234 5.46 21.54 -1.87
C GLU A 234 4.12 21.56 -1.13
N LYS A 235 3.39 22.68 -1.20
CA LYS A 235 2.05 22.76 -0.61
C LYS A 235 1.08 21.81 -1.32
N ARG A 236 0.31 21.07 -0.52
CA ARG A 236 -0.75 20.22 -1.03
C ARG A 236 -1.85 21.06 -1.71
N PRO A 237 -2.58 20.49 -2.68
CA PRO A 237 -3.74 21.17 -3.26
C PRO A 237 -4.80 21.42 -2.17
N VAL A 238 -5.55 22.52 -2.33
CA VAL A 238 -6.65 22.89 -1.42
C VAL A 238 -7.76 21.83 -1.50
N GLU A 239 -8.07 21.38 -2.72
CA GLU A 239 -9.06 20.35 -2.98
C GLU A 239 -8.39 19.02 -3.30
N ILE A 240 -8.89 17.95 -2.66
CA ILE A 240 -8.45 16.59 -2.97
C ILE A 240 -9.07 16.16 -4.30
N PHE A 241 -8.26 15.64 -5.21
CA PHE A 241 -8.73 15.12 -6.49
C PHE A 241 -9.76 14.00 -6.27
N ASP A 242 -10.99 14.22 -6.78
CA ASP A 242 -12.03 13.20 -6.76
C ASP A 242 -12.16 12.55 -8.14
N PRO A 243 -11.81 11.26 -8.28
CA PRO A 243 -11.94 10.55 -9.54
C PRO A 243 -13.41 10.36 -9.98
N HIS A 244 -14.40 10.60 -9.10
CA HIS A 244 -15.82 10.56 -9.46
C HIS A 244 -16.24 11.78 -10.29
N ASN A 245 -15.58 12.91 -10.05
CA ASN A 245 -15.81 14.17 -10.74
C ASN A 245 -14.88 14.36 -11.96
N SER A 246 -14.15 13.31 -12.36
CA SER A 246 -13.20 13.32 -13.47
C SER A 246 -13.72 12.48 -14.64
N PRO A 247 -13.46 12.89 -15.90
CA PRO A 247 -13.77 12.08 -17.08
C PRO A 247 -12.87 10.84 -17.21
N LEU A 248 -11.88 10.69 -16.33
CA LEU A 248 -10.97 9.54 -16.35
C LEU A 248 -11.67 8.28 -15.81
N PRO A 249 -11.43 7.10 -16.42
CA PRO A 249 -12.01 5.85 -15.93
C PRO A 249 -11.51 5.56 -14.50
N ARG A 250 -12.42 5.17 -13.61
CA ARG A 250 -12.12 4.92 -12.18
C ARG A 250 -11.14 3.78 -11.93
N THR A 251 -11.02 2.84 -12.88
CA THR A 251 -10.15 1.65 -12.77
C THR A 251 -9.33 1.46 -14.03
N GLY A 252 -8.27 0.67 -13.93
CA GLY A 252 -7.42 0.33 -15.06
C GLY A 252 -6.46 1.45 -15.48
N ASN A 253 -5.81 1.25 -16.62
CA ASN A 253 -4.84 2.19 -17.17
C ASN A 253 -5.49 3.05 -18.26
N PHE A 254 -5.85 4.28 -17.90
CA PHE A 254 -6.50 5.22 -18.83
C PHE A 254 -5.58 5.71 -19.97
N LYS A 255 -4.27 5.66 -19.82
CA LYS A 255 -3.32 6.00 -20.90
C LYS A 255 -3.37 4.97 -22.04
N LYS A 256 -3.81 3.74 -21.79
CA LYS A 256 -4.01 2.73 -22.83
C LYS A 256 -5.29 2.94 -23.64
N ALA A 257 -6.32 3.54 -23.04
CA ALA A 257 -7.59 3.77 -23.71
C ALA A 257 -7.49 4.89 -24.78
N LYS A 258 -6.51 5.79 -24.69
CA LYS A 258 -6.26 6.85 -25.69
C LYS A 258 -5.44 6.39 -26.91
N LYS A 259 -5.00 5.12 -26.95
CA LYS A 259 -4.19 4.55 -28.06
C LYS A 259 -4.97 3.58 -28.94
N LYS A 260 -6.28 3.52 -28.80
CA LYS A 260 -7.20 2.82 -29.73
C LYS A 260 -8.02 3.89 -30.51
#